data_c8477d6992cb71de19f670b30c3e0ba8
#
_entry.id   c8477d6992cb71de19f670b30c3e0ba8
#
_cell.length_a   1.000
_cell.length_b   1.000
_cell.length_c   1.000
_cell.angle_alpha   90.00
_cell.angle_beta   90.00
_cell.angle_gamma   90.00
#
_symmetry.space_group_name_H-M   'P 1'
#
loop_
_entity.id
_entity.type
_entity.pdbx_description
1 polymer ?
#
loop_
_entity_poly.entity_id
_entity_poly.type
_entity_poly.pdbx_seq_one_letter_code
_entity_poly.pdbx_strand_id
1 'polypeptide(L)'
;EALPGIINYIYTEQGRITLPAAKAIKAKALVLAASPIFNGNSDFSELVDSDGNSLVNQTYDQNKWVKARDALADAINEAHSNGHALYQFTDQVPINGDINETIRQELTQRAGITDPFNTGIVWAFEPAWTGDLQQWSQPRWTADHQALFNYTKKSHAPTLNMVETFYSKNGVPINEDISWDYDNRFNITSLNTDDEYHKYYIESDYSTAKLHLNREPRFYCKT
;
A
#
# COMPACT_ATOMS: atom_id res chain seq x y z
N GLU A 1 18.56 28.63 -1.13
CA GLU A 1 17.43 28.55 -2.09
C GLU A 1 16.34 27.71 -1.46
N ALA A 2 15.09 28.16 -1.48
CA ALA A 2 13.99 27.42 -0.91
C ALA A 2 13.59 26.24 -1.83
N LEU A 3 13.19 25.11 -1.26
CA LEU A 3 12.68 23.98 -2.05
C LEU A 3 11.41 24.39 -2.81
N PRO A 4 11.24 23.95 -4.07
CA PRO A 4 10.03 24.22 -4.83
C PRO A 4 8.82 23.50 -4.21
N GLY A 5 7.62 24.05 -4.36
CA GLY A 5 6.40 23.39 -3.93
C GLY A 5 5.99 22.25 -4.86
N ILE A 6 6.23 22.39 -6.16
CA ILE A 6 5.91 21.41 -7.20
C ILE A 6 7.09 21.26 -8.17
N ILE A 7 7.14 20.15 -8.88
CA ILE A 7 8.04 19.93 -10.01
C ILE A 7 7.41 20.54 -11.27
N ASN A 8 8.10 21.48 -11.90
CA ASN A 8 7.61 22.18 -13.10
C ASN A 8 7.98 21.43 -14.39
N TYR A 9 9.10 20.73 -14.40
CA TYR A 9 9.63 20.03 -15.57
C TYR A 9 9.67 18.52 -15.32
N ILE A 10 8.52 17.85 -15.47
CA ILE A 10 8.34 16.43 -15.17
C ILE A 10 9.39 15.57 -15.88
N TYR A 11 9.72 15.85 -17.14
CA TYR A 11 10.65 15.02 -17.92
C TYR A 11 12.13 15.11 -17.49
N THR A 12 12.51 16.14 -16.78
CA THR A 12 13.93 16.40 -16.42
C THR A 12 14.17 16.52 -14.92
N GLU A 13 13.12 16.76 -14.13
CA GLU A 13 13.24 17.05 -12.71
C GLU A 13 12.46 16.06 -11.83
N GLN A 14 11.90 15.03 -12.45
CA GLN A 14 11.20 13.99 -11.71
C GLN A 14 12.11 13.35 -10.66
N GLY A 15 11.55 13.05 -9.49
CA GLY A 15 12.30 12.51 -8.37
C GLY A 15 13.07 13.54 -7.53
N ARG A 16 13.16 14.82 -7.95
CA ARG A 16 13.71 15.89 -7.11
C ARG A 16 12.83 16.10 -5.87
N ILE A 17 13.50 16.44 -4.76
CA ILE A 17 12.80 16.73 -3.52
C ILE A 17 12.07 18.07 -3.61
N THR A 18 10.80 18.07 -3.18
CA THR A 18 9.94 19.25 -3.07
C THR A 18 9.74 19.65 -1.60
N LEU A 19 9.17 20.82 -1.34
CA LEU A 19 8.83 21.23 0.03
C LEU A 19 7.82 20.28 0.69
N PRO A 20 6.72 19.83 0.03
CA PRO A 20 5.86 18.77 0.58
C PRO A 20 6.61 17.50 0.93
N ALA A 21 7.51 17.03 0.06
CA ALA A 21 8.31 15.84 0.32
C ALA A 21 9.23 16.00 1.54
N ALA A 22 9.92 17.13 1.65
CA ALA A 22 10.79 17.42 2.81
C ALA A 22 9.99 17.47 4.12
N LYS A 23 8.82 18.11 4.13
CA LYS A 23 7.93 18.15 5.29
C LYS A 23 7.39 16.77 5.65
N ALA A 24 7.04 15.94 4.68
CA ALA A 24 6.59 14.56 4.91
C ALA A 24 7.70 13.70 5.54
N ILE A 25 8.96 13.83 5.05
CA ILE A 25 10.11 13.13 5.64
C ILE A 25 10.34 13.60 7.09
N LYS A 26 10.30 14.92 7.34
CA LYS A 26 10.41 15.48 8.69
C LYS A 26 9.31 14.92 9.62
N ALA A 27 8.07 14.91 9.18
CA ALA A 27 6.96 14.39 9.96
C ALA A 27 7.15 12.90 10.29
N LYS A 28 7.54 12.09 9.30
CA LYS A 28 7.85 10.67 9.49
C LYS A 28 8.97 10.44 10.50
N ALA A 29 10.04 11.23 10.46
CA ALA A 29 11.15 11.16 11.41
C ALA A 29 10.68 11.49 12.84
N LEU A 30 9.82 12.51 13.00
CA LEU A 30 9.29 12.89 14.31
C LEU A 30 8.33 11.84 14.88
N VAL A 31 7.48 11.20 14.05
CA VAL A 31 6.65 10.06 14.45
C VAL A 31 7.52 8.91 14.95
N LEU A 32 8.58 8.58 14.20
CA LEU A 32 9.51 7.53 14.62
C LEU A 32 10.18 7.88 15.96
N ALA A 33 10.63 9.10 16.13
CA ALA A 33 11.25 9.59 17.38
C ALA A 33 10.26 9.61 18.57
N ALA A 34 8.96 9.73 18.31
CA ALA A 34 7.91 9.67 19.32
C ALA A 34 7.45 8.24 19.63
N SER A 35 7.78 7.26 18.77
CA SER A 35 7.35 5.86 18.91
C SER A 35 7.89 5.23 20.19
N PRO A 36 7.24 4.18 20.74
CA PRO A 36 7.68 3.49 21.94
C PRO A 36 9.12 2.98 21.89
N ILE A 37 9.67 2.72 20.70
CA ILE A 37 11.06 2.29 20.54
C ILE A 37 12.05 3.39 20.99
N PHE A 38 11.76 4.67 20.68
CA PHE A 38 12.68 5.80 20.90
C PHE A 38 12.18 6.78 21.97
N ASN A 39 11.10 6.47 22.65
CA ASN A 39 10.49 7.39 23.62
C ASN A 39 10.12 6.65 24.90
N GLY A 40 11.05 6.61 25.84
CA GLY A 40 10.87 5.96 27.13
C GLY A 40 11.19 4.46 27.13
N ASN A 41 12.03 3.98 26.20
CA ASN A 41 12.39 2.57 26.12
C ASN A 41 13.71 2.30 26.88
N SER A 42 13.62 1.57 27.99
CA SER A 42 14.75 1.18 28.81
C SER A 42 15.62 0.06 28.21
N ASP A 43 15.12 -0.66 27.20
CA ASP A 43 15.87 -1.75 26.54
C ASP A 43 17.15 -1.25 25.86
N PHE A 44 17.20 0.06 25.52
CA PHE A 44 18.35 0.71 24.92
C PHE A 44 19.11 1.60 25.90
N SER A 45 19.03 1.35 27.21
CA SER A 45 19.72 2.16 28.23
C SER A 45 21.23 2.16 28.12
N GLU A 46 21.82 1.08 27.58
CA GLU A 46 23.24 0.93 27.37
C GLU A 46 23.75 1.54 26.05
N LEU A 47 22.82 1.99 25.20
CA LEU A 47 23.19 2.61 23.92
C LEU A 47 23.61 4.07 24.14
N VAL A 48 24.92 4.28 24.25
CA VAL A 48 25.52 5.58 24.52
C VAL A 48 26.50 5.97 23.41
N ASP A 49 26.74 7.28 23.27
CA ASP A 49 27.81 7.79 22.41
C ASP A 49 29.20 7.64 23.07
N SER A 50 30.27 8.12 22.38
CA SER A 50 31.63 8.07 22.88
C SER A 50 31.87 8.85 24.18
N ASP A 51 31.00 9.81 24.49
CA ASP A 51 31.05 10.67 25.65
C ASP A 51 30.17 10.17 26.80
N GLY A 52 29.48 9.02 26.64
CA GLY A 52 28.62 8.39 27.61
C GLY A 52 27.20 8.95 27.64
N ASN A 53 26.77 9.79 26.67
CA ASN A 53 25.41 10.29 26.61
C ASN A 53 24.47 9.23 26.03
N SER A 54 23.32 9.05 26.63
CA SER A 54 22.31 8.12 26.09
C SER A 54 21.77 8.60 24.75
N LEU A 55 21.80 7.72 23.75
CA LEU A 55 21.28 7.98 22.40
C LEU A 55 19.76 7.79 22.31
N VAL A 56 19.14 7.10 23.28
CA VAL A 56 17.70 6.87 23.33
C VAL A 56 17.14 7.46 24.61
N ASN A 57 16.08 8.24 24.51
CA ASN A 57 15.44 8.84 25.66
C ASN A 57 14.80 7.75 26.55
N GLN A 58 15.30 7.61 27.79
CA GLN A 58 14.84 6.61 28.75
C GLN A 58 13.53 7.02 29.44
N THR A 59 13.17 8.30 29.41
CA THR A 59 11.94 8.82 29.99
C THR A 59 10.94 9.16 28.89
N TYR A 60 9.69 8.72 29.05
CA TYR A 60 8.63 9.06 28.12
C TYR A 60 8.37 10.57 28.10
N ASP A 61 8.35 11.15 26.90
CA ASP A 61 8.06 12.56 26.66
C ASP A 61 6.84 12.69 25.71
N GLN A 62 5.71 13.11 26.27
CA GLN A 62 4.47 13.36 25.53
C GLN A 62 4.66 14.46 24.45
N ASN A 63 5.59 15.41 24.64
CA ASN A 63 5.79 16.49 23.68
C ASN A 63 6.36 16.00 22.35
N LYS A 64 7.00 14.83 22.31
CA LYS A 64 7.42 14.21 21.03
C LYS A 64 6.21 13.91 20.14
N TRP A 65 5.12 13.39 20.70
CA TRP A 65 3.88 13.15 19.97
C TRP A 65 3.19 14.44 19.54
N VAL A 66 3.22 15.48 20.38
CA VAL A 66 2.71 16.81 19.99
C VAL A 66 3.47 17.36 18.79
N LYS A 67 4.81 17.32 18.82
CA LYS A 67 5.65 17.75 17.69
C LYS A 67 5.41 16.92 16.43
N ALA A 68 5.22 15.61 16.57
CA ALA A 68 4.92 14.72 15.44
C ALA A 68 3.56 15.07 14.82
N ARG A 69 2.52 15.25 15.64
CA ARG A 69 1.18 15.67 15.20
C ARG A 69 1.23 16.99 14.43
N ASP A 70 1.90 17.99 14.98
CA ASP A 70 1.96 19.32 14.37
C ASP A 70 2.73 19.30 13.05
N ALA A 71 3.81 18.50 12.98
CA ALA A 71 4.55 18.31 11.74
C ALA A 71 3.77 17.54 10.68
N LEU A 72 2.93 16.57 11.07
CA LEU A 72 2.03 15.86 10.15
C LEU A 72 0.97 16.81 9.59
N ALA A 73 0.35 17.63 10.44
CA ALA A 73 -0.62 18.63 10.00
C ALA A 73 0.00 19.65 9.04
N ASP A 74 1.20 20.13 9.33
CA ASP A 74 1.95 21.04 8.45
C ASP A 74 2.27 20.37 7.09
N ALA A 75 2.72 19.11 7.10
CA ALA A 75 3.01 18.37 5.88
C ALA A 75 1.77 18.14 5.01
N ILE A 76 0.63 17.80 5.61
CA ILE A 76 -0.64 17.61 4.91
C ILE A 76 -1.11 18.92 4.27
N ASN A 77 -1.11 20.02 5.04
CA ASN A 77 -1.51 21.33 4.53
C ASN A 77 -0.61 21.77 3.37
N GLU A 78 0.69 21.57 3.49
CA GLU A 78 1.62 21.91 2.41
C GLU A 78 1.37 21.05 1.16
N ALA A 79 1.16 19.76 1.33
CA ALA A 79 0.85 18.85 0.23
C ALA A 79 -0.44 19.28 -0.50
N HIS A 80 -1.51 19.56 0.24
CA HIS A 80 -2.78 20.03 -0.35
C HIS A 80 -2.61 21.36 -1.07
N SER A 81 -1.84 22.30 -0.50
CA SER A 81 -1.59 23.62 -1.13
C SER A 81 -0.82 23.51 -2.44
N ASN A 82 -0.12 22.40 -2.67
CA ASN A 82 0.65 22.12 -3.88
C ASN A 82 0.00 21.07 -4.79
N GLY A 83 -1.31 20.83 -4.65
CA GLY A 83 -2.10 19.99 -5.55
C GLY A 83 -2.07 18.50 -5.26
N HIS A 84 -1.43 18.06 -4.17
CA HIS A 84 -1.54 16.67 -3.72
C HIS A 84 -2.89 16.44 -3.05
N ALA A 85 -3.47 15.26 -3.27
CA ALA A 85 -4.72 14.82 -2.67
C ALA A 85 -4.76 13.30 -2.63
N LEU A 86 -5.66 12.72 -1.84
CA LEU A 86 -5.94 11.30 -1.92
C LEU A 86 -6.39 10.96 -3.34
N TYR A 87 -5.70 10.00 -3.94
CA TYR A 87 -6.00 9.57 -5.31
C TYR A 87 -7.42 9.01 -5.39
N GLN A 88 -8.11 9.36 -6.47
CA GLN A 88 -9.41 8.81 -6.84
C GLN A 88 -9.31 8.31 -8.28
N PHE A 89 -9.73 7.09 -8.52
CA PHE A 89 -9.76 6.54 -9.87
C PHE A 89 -10.71 7.34 -10.74
N THR A 90 -10.20 7.81 -11.86
CA THR A 90 -10.99 8.47 -12.91
C THR A 90 -10.88 7.64 -14.18
N ASP A 91 -12.01 7.45 -14.87
CA ASP A 91 -12.09 6.67 -16.10
C ASP A 91 -11.33 7.39 -17.22
N GLN A 92 -10.01 7.22 -17.25
CA GLN A 92 -9.15 7.75 -18.33
C GLN A 92 -9.16 6.86 -19.58
N VAL A 93 -9.58 5.62 -19.41
CA VAL A 93 -9.77 4.67 -20.52
C VAL A 93 -11.24 4.26 -20.51
N PRO A 94 -11.93 4.27 -21.67
CA PRO A 94 -13.30 3.77 -21.73
C PRO A 94 -13.31 2.30 -21.28
N ILE A 95 -13.81 2.04 -20.10
CA ILE A 95 -14.06 0.69 -19.62
C ILE A 95 -15.42 0.30 -20.20
N ASN A 96 -15.45 -0.75 -21.01
CA ASN A 96 -16.71 -1.28 -21.51
C ASN A 96 -17.53 -1.87 -20.36
N GLY A 97 -18.53 -1.12 -19.90
CA GLY A 97 -19.46 -1.51 -18.86
C GLY A 97 -19.53 -0.52 -17.70
N ASP A 98 -20.59 -0.62 -16.94
CA ASP A 98 -20.81 0.18 -15.74
C ASP A 98 -19.91 -0.33 -14.61
N ILE A 99 -19.01 0.50 -14.14
CA ILE A 99 -18.19 0.22 -12.95
C ILE A 99 -19.02 0.55 -11.72
N ASN A 100 -19.32 -0.45 -10.90
CA ASN A 100 -19.96 -0.24 -9.61
C ASN A 100 -18.99 0.38 -8.59
N GLU A 101 -19.52 0.88 -7.48
CA GLU A 101 -18.72 1.58 -6.46
C GLU A 101 -17.64 0.69 -5.84
N THR A 102 -17.88 -0.61 -5.66
CA THR A 102 -16.88 -1.54 -5.12
C THR A 102 -15.69 -1.65 -6.07
N ILE A 103 -15.93 -1.84 -7.35
CA ILE A 103 -14.88 -1.89 -8.37
C ILE A 103 -14.13 -0.56 -8.45
N ARG A 104 -14.83 0.59 -8.34
CA ARG A 104 -14.19 1.91 -8.31
C ARG A 104 -13.25 2.05 -7.12
N GLN A 105 -13.63 1.58 -5.94
CA GLN A 105 -12.76 1.58 -4.76
C GLN A 105 -11.53 0.69 -4.95
N GLU A 106 -11.68 -0.47 -5.56
CA GLU A 106 -10.56 -1.36 -5.87
C GLU A 106 -9.60 -0.75 -6.88
N LEU A 107 -10.13 -0.18 -7.95
CA LEU A 107 -9.32 0.53 -8.96
C LEU A 107 -8.63 1.75 -8.35
N THR A 108 -9.27 2.49 -7.45
CA THR A 108 -8.66 3.60 -6.72
C THR A 108 -7.45 3.12 -5.91
N GLN A 109 -7.55 1.99 -5.22
CA GLN A 109 -6.43 1.45 -4.45
C GLN A 109 -5.31 0.90 -5.33
N ARG A 110 -5.67 0.19 -6.41
CA ARG A 110 -4.69 -0.37 -7.36
C ARG A 110 -3.96 0.75 -8.10
N ALA A 111 -4.71 1.63 -8.74
CA ALA A 111 -4.17 2.69 -9.56
C ALA A 111 -3.44 3.76 -8.73
N GLY A 112 -3.83 3.97 -7.48
CA GLY A 112 -3.10 4.84 -6.55
C GLY A 112 -1.63 4.41 -6.32
N ILE A 113 -1.29 3.15 -6.61
CA ILE A 113 0.08 2.63 -6.54
C ILE A 113 0.70 2.54 -7.95
N THR A 114 -0.08 2.22 -8.97
CA THR A 114 0.41 1.90 -10.30
C THR A 114 0.39 3.06 -11.29
N ASP A 115 -0.51 4.04 -11.10
CA ASP A 115 -0.55 5.23 -11.96
C ASP A 115 0.62 6.15 -11.62
N PRO A 116 1.52 6.40 -12.57
CA PRO A 116 2.66 7.27 -12.33
C PRO A 116 2.19 8.71 -12.08
N PHE A 117 2.86 9.41 -11.18
CA PHE A 117 2.68 10.85 -10.90
C PHE A 117 1.25 11.27 -10.52
N ASN A 118 0.47 10.35 -9.97
CA ASN A 118 -0.86 10.67 -9.51
C ASN A 118 -0.82 11.61 -8.28
N THR A 119 -1.96 12.21 -7.96
CA THR A 119 -2.08 13.22 -6.88
C THR A 119 -1.73 12.70 -5.49
N GLY A 120 -1.81 11.39 -5.26
CA GLY A 120 -1.46 10.75 -3.98
C GLY A 120 0.04 10.58 -3.74
N ILE A 121 0.86 10.73 -4.78
CA ILE A 121 2.30 10.52 -4.69
C ILE A 121 2.99 11.85 -4.38
N VAL A 122 3.49 12.01 -3.16
CA VAL A 122 4.22 13.22 -2.74
C VAL A 122 5.67 13.19 -3.19
N TRP A 123 6.28 12.02 -3.20
CA TRP A 123 7.64 11.80 -3.69
C TRP A 123 7.84 10.33 -4.08
N ALA A 124 8.35 10.09 -5.26
CA ALA A 124 8.62 8.76 -5.78
C ALA A 124 10.12 8.55 -6.01
N PHE A 125 10.58 7.33 -5.76
CA PHE A 125 11.86 6.85 -6.22
C PHE A 125 11.68 6.27 -7.62
N GLU A 126 12.44 6.79 -8.58
CA GLU A 126 12.39 6.37 -9.99
C GLU A 126 13.70 5.71 -10.39
N PRO A 127 13.86 4.41 -10.12
CA PRO A 127 15.03 3.69 -10.57
C PRO A 127 14.99 3.53 -12.11
N ALA A 128 16.15 3.57 -12.73
CA ALA A 128 16.27 3.40 -14.18
C ALA A 128 15.87 2.00 -14.68
N TRP A 129 15.79 1.01 -13.77
CA TRP A 129 15.47 -0.38 -14.11
C TRP A 129 14.64 -1.04 -13.01
N THR A 130 13.39 -1.38 -13.34
CA THR A 130 12.45 -2.09 -12.45
C THR A 130 12.00 -3.44 -13.00
N GLY A 131 12.50 -3.84 -14.17
CA GLY A 131 12.04 -5.01 -14.91
C GLY A 131 12.08 -6.30 -14.10
N ASP A 132 13.11 -6.51 -13.31
CA ASP A 132 13.26 -7.74 -12.52
C ASP A 132 12.17 -7.87 -11.46
N LEU A 133 11.88 -6.81 -10.70
CA LEU A 133 10.82 -6.83 -9.69
C LEU A 133 9.45 -7.08 -10.31
N GLN A 134 9.17 -6.43 -11.44
CA GLN A 134 7.93 -6.64 -12.17
C GLN A 134 7.80 -8.08 -12.67
N GLN A 135 8.87 -8.65 -13.24
CA GLN A 135 8.88 -10.04 -13.72
C GLN A 135 8.66 -11.05 -12.58
N TRP A 136 9.25 -10.81 -11.42
CA TRP A 136 9.15 -11.73 -10.30
C TRP A 136 7.80 -11.67 -9.60
N SER A 137 7.15 -10.51 -9.64
CA SER A 137 5.85 -10.28 -8.98
C SER A 137 4.66 -10.72 -9.83
N GLN A 138 4.83 -10.85 -11.15
CA GLN A 138 3.72 -11.21 -12.03
C GLN A 138 3.49 -12.73 -12.09
N PRO A 139 2.22 -13.19 -11.99
CA PRO A 139 1.87 -14.59 -12.21
C PRO A 139 2.06 -14.96 -13.70
N ARG A 140 2.15 -16.24 -13.99
CA ARG A 140 2.06 -16.72 -15.37
C ARG A 140 0.66 -16.49 -15.91
N TRP A 141 0.56 -16.03 -17.13
CA TRP A 141 -0.73 -15.77 -17.77
C TRP A 141 -1.43 -17.06 -18.23
N THR A 142 -0.67 -18.01 -18.77
CA THR A 142 -1.18 -19.32 -19.19
C THR A 142 -0.17 -20.43 -18.92
N ALA A 143 -0.61 -21.69 -18.87
CA ALA A 143 0.28 -22.85 -18.70
C ALA A 143 1.29 -22.99 -19.86
N ASP A 144 0.88 -22.63 -21.06
CA ASP A 144 1.68 -22.75 -22.29
C ASP A 144 2.65 -21.58 -22.50
N HIS A 145 2.61 -20.59 -21.62
CA HIS A 145 3.43 -19.38 -21.73
C HIS A 145 4.90 -19.62 -21.37
N GLN A 146 5.43 -20.81 -21.64
CA GLN A 146 6.84 -21.13 -21.38
C GLN A 146 7.80 -20.42 -22.31
N ALA A 147 7.39 -20.08 -23.52
CA ALA A 147 8.26 -19.48 -24.53
C ALA A 147 8.66 -18.03 -24.27
N LEU A 148 7.90 -17.31 -23.45
CA LEU A 148 8.18 -15.92 -23.07
C LEU A 148 8.70 -15.81 -21.63
N PHE A 149 9.33 -16.82 -21.16
CA PHE A 149 9.65 -17.19 -19.79
C PHE A 149 10.47 -16.21 -18.97
N ASN A 150 11.02 -15.21 -19.57
CA ASN A 150 11.79 -14.23 -18.80
C ASN A 150 10.93 -13.08 -18.28
N TYR A 151 9.66 -12.99 -18.65
CA TYR A 151 8.83 -11.83 -18.32
C TYR A 151 7.86 -12.05 -17.15
N THR A 152 7.57 -13.30 -16.78
CA THR A 152 6.69 -13.61 -15.65
C THR A 152 7.23 -14.79 -14.85
N LYS A 153 7.99 -14.50 -13.80
CA LYS A 153 8.72 -15.53 -13.03
C LYS A 153 7.95 -16.09 -11.85
N LYS A 154 6.85 -15.44 -11.42
CA LYS A 154 6.01 -15.78 -10.24
C LYS A 154 6.81 -16.19 -9.00
N SER A 155 7.90 -15.51 -8.73
CA SER A 155 8.80 -15.84 -7.62
C SER A 155 8.40 -15.16 -6.31
N HIS A 156 7.63 -14.08 -6.40
CA HIS A 156 7.11 -13.36 -5.26
C HIS A 156 5.62 -13.62 -5.09
N ALA A 157 5.25 -14.14 -3.95
CA ALA A 157 3.86 -14.33 -3.54
C ALA A 157 3.73 -13.98 -2.05
N PRO A 158 2.59 -13.43 -1.62
CA PRO A 158 2.33 -13.22 -0.21
C PRO A 158 2.25 -14.57 0.51
N THR A 159 2.64 -14.60 1.78
CA THR A 159 2.43 -15.77 2.63
C THR A 159 0.93 -15.94 2.93
N LEU A 160 0.49 -17.17 3.23
CA LEU A 160 -0.90 -17.42 3.64
C LEU A 160 -1.28 -16.60 4.86
N ASN A 161 -0.38 -16.41 5.82
CA ASN A 161 -0.61 -15.55 6.98
C ASN A 161 -0.93 -14.12 6.57
N MET A 162 -0.22 -13.58 5.58
CA MET A 162 -0.52 -12.24 5.05
C MET A 162 -1.87 -12.20 4.37
N VAL A 163 -2.23 -13.23 3.61
CA VAL A 163 -3.54 -13.36 2.96
C VAL A 163 -4.67 -13.40 4.00
N GLU A 164 -4.46 -14.05 5.14
CA GLU A 164 -5.44 -14.12 6.23
C GLU A 164 -5.64 -12.79 6.98
N THR A 165 -4.68 -11.86 6.92
CA THR A 165 -4.82 -10.54 7.61
C THR A 165 -5.83 -9.60 6.96
N PHE A 166 -6.23 -9.84 5.73
CA PHE A 166 -7.30 -9.08 5.09
C PHE A 166 -8.65 -9.44 5.70
N TYR A 167 -9.54 -8.47 5.74
CA TYR A 167 -10.87 -8.63 6.36
C TYR A 167 -11.87 -9.33 5.44
N SER A 168 -12.96 -9.77 6.01
CA SER A 168 -14.14 -10.21 5.27
C SER A 168 -14.80 -9.03 4.57
N LYS A 169 -15.76 -9.29 3.68
CA LYS A 169 -16.61 -8.27 3.03
C LYS A 169 -17.37 -7.38 4.01
N ASN A 170 -17.51 -7.82 5.26
CA ASN A 170 -18.17 -7.08 6.32
C ASN A 170 -17.21 -6.14 7.07
N GLY A 171 -15.94 -6.08 6.70
CA GLY A 171 -14.94 -5.27 7.38
C GLY A 171 -14.51 -5.80 8.75
N VAL A 172 -14.63 -7.11 8.97
CA VAL A 172 -14.29 -7.81 10.22
C VAL A 172 -13.14 -8.78 9.93
N PRO A 173 -12.17 -8.97 10.86
CA PRO A 173 -11.18 -10.03 10.75
C PRO A 173 -11.85 -11.37 10.46
N ILE A 174 -11.35 -12.14 9.50
CA ILE A 174 -12.04 -13.36 9.03
C ILE A 174 -12.24 -14.43 10.11
N ASN A 175 -11.37 -14.45 11.11
CA ASN A 175 -11.48 -15.35 12.28
C ASN A 175 -12.47 -14.86 13.35
N GLU A 176 -12.96 -13.62 13.24
CA GLU A 176 -13.94 -13.01 14.15
C GLU A 176 -15.30 -12.81 13.50
N ASP A 177 -15.38 -12.92 12.17
CA ASP A 177 -16.64 -12.79 11.43
C ASP A 177 -17.43 -14.10 11.47
N ILE A 178 -18.47 -14.14 12.29
CA ILE A 178 -19.34 -15.32 12.47
C ILE A 178 -20.09 -15.74 11.19
N SER A 179 -20.20 -14.85 10.20
CA SER A 179 -20.82 -15.14 8.91
C SER A 179 -19.83 -15.68 7.87
N TRP A 180 -18.53 -15.69 8.19
CA TRP A 180 -17.47 -16.13 7.32
C TRP A 180 -16.92 -17.50 7.77
N ASP A 181 -16.88 -18.48 6.88
CA ASP A 181 -16.53 -19.88 7.19
C ASP A 181 -14.99 -20.05 7.38
N TYR A 182 -14.48 -19.61 8.53
CA TYR A 182 -13.05 -19.61 8.82
C TYR A 182 -12.44 -21.01 8.86
N ASP A 183 -13.13 -21.98 9.45
CA ASP A 183 -12.59 -23.34 9.64
C ASP A 183 -12.38 -24.08 8.31
N ASN A 184 -13.20 -23.78 7.32
CA ASN A 184 -13.14 -24.40 5.99
C ASN A 184 -12.46 -23.53 4.93
N ARG A 185 -11.72 -22.49 5.33
CA ARG A 185 -11.13 -21.49 4.41
C ARG A 185 -10.18 -22.05 3.34
N PHE A 186 -9.54 -23.18 3.63
CA PHE A 186 -8.65 -23.85 2.67
C PHE A 186 -9.33 -24.87 1.78
N ASN A 187 -10.62 -25.15 2.00
CA ASN A 187 -11.38 -26.04 1.14
C ASN A 187 -11.50 -25.45 -0.27
N ILE A 188 -11.32 -26.30 -1.26
CA ILE A 188 -11.43 -25.93 -2.66
C ILE A 188 -12.91 -25.85 -3.02
N THR A 189 -13.27 -24.84 -3.77
CA THR A 189 -14.61 -24.61 -4.31
C THR A 189 -14.52 -24.02 -5.71
N SER A 190 -15.61 -24.09 -6.44
CA SER A 190 -15.80 -23.37 -7.70
C SER A 190 -17.07 -22.52 -7.60
N LEU A 191 -17.11 -21.42 -8.32
CA LEU A 191 -18.26 -20.53 -8.38
C LEU A 191 -18.86 -20.54 -9.78
N ASN A 192 -20.18 -20.39 -9.86
CA ASN A 192 -20.86 -20.12 -11.11
C ASN A 192 -20.70 -18.62 -11.45
N THR A 193 -20.60 -18.28 -12.75
CA THR A 193 -20.40 -16.90 -13.26
C THR A 193 -21.57 -15.96 -13.01
N ASP A 194 -22.73 -16.46 -12.60
CA ASP A 194 -23.89 -15.62 -12.30
C ASP A 194 -23.77 -14.88 -10.96
N ASP A 195 -22.69 -15.11 -10.22
CA ASP A 195 -22.41 -14.38 -8.99
C ASP A 195 -21.88 -12.98 -9.30
N GLU A 196 -22.74 -11.98 -9.20
CA GLU A 196 -22.45 -10.55 -9.44
C GLU A 196 -21.30 -10.02 -8.59
N TYR A 197 -21.02 -10.61 -7.43
CA TYR A 197 -19.95 -10.14 -6.54
C TYR A 197 -18.58 -10.65 -6.97
N HIS A 198 -18.48 -11.90 -7.48
CA HIS A 198 -17.19 -12.55 -7.78
C HIS A 198 -16.83 -12.58 -9.26
N LYS A 199 -17.77 -12.27 -10.16
CA LYS A 199 -17.57 -12.36 -11.62
C LYS A 199 -16.39 -11.58 -12.18
N TYR A 200 -15.91 -10.57 -11.46
CA TYR A 200 -14.76 -9.75 -11.85
C TYR A 200 -13.41 -10.29 -11.36
N TYR A 201 -13.40 -11.28 -10.45
CA TYR A 201 -12.20 -11.78 -9.79
C TYR A 201 -11.95 -13.26 -10.02
N ILE A 202 -13.00 -14.01 -10.27
CA ILE A 202 -12.97 -15.47 -10.37
C ILE A 202 -13.68 -15.87 -11.64
N GLU A 203 -12.98 -16.58 -12.50
CA GLU A 203 -13.57 -17.15 -13.71
C GLU A 203 -14.48 -18.31 -13.34
N SER A 204 -15.61 -18.46 -14.06
CA SER A 204 -16.57 -19.53 -13.85
C SER A 204 -15.92 -20.89 -13.96
N ASP A 205 -16.34 -21.79 -13.09
CA ASP A 205 -15.90 -23.19 -13.04
C ASP A 205 -14.42 -23.39 -12.71
N TYR A 206 -13.64 -22.29 -12.50
CA TYR A 206 -12.30 -22.42 -11.96
C TYR A 206 -12.32 -22.70 -10.46
N SER A 207 -11.49 -23.66 -10.07
CA SER A 207 -11.34 -24.03 -8.66
C SER A 207 -10.47 -23.02 -7.92
N THR A 208 -10.97 -22.55 -6.78
CA THR A 208 -10.24 -21.67 -5.88
C THR A 208 -10.43 -22.06 -4.41
N ALA A 209 -9.58 -21.59 -3.51
CA ALA A 209 -9.81 -21.77 -2.09
C ALA A 209 -10.91 -20.83 -1.58
N LYS A 210 -11.75 -21.28 -0.65
CA LYS A 210 -12.74 -20.41 0.02
C LYS A 210 -12.11 -19.18 0.65
N LEU A 211 -10.83 -19.25 1.01
CA LEU A 211 -10.02 -18.13 1.52
C LEU A 211 -10.08 -16.90 0.60
N HIS A 212 -10.29 -17.07 -0.69
CA HIS A 212 -10.33 -15.98 -1.67
C HIS A 212 -11.73 -15.37 -1.85
N LEU A 213 -12.75 -15.89 -1.16
CA LEU A 213 -14.13 -15.48 -1.34
C LEU A 213 -14.62 -14.55 -0.23
N ASN A 214 -15.52 -13.65 -0.59
CA ASN A 214 -16.18 -12.75 0.36
C ASN A 214 -15.20 -11.92 1.20
N ARG A 215 -14.17 -11.39 0.55
CA ARG A 215 -13.15 -10.56 1.18
C ARG A 215 -13.42 -9.07 0.93
N GLU A 216 -12.76 -8.22 1.69
CA GLU A 216 -12.83 -6.77 1.51
C GLU A 216 -12.22 -6.31 0.17
N PRO A 217 -12.59 -5.12 -0.37
CA PRO A 217 -12.07 -4.63 -1.65
C PRO A 217 -10.54 -4.57 -1.72
N ARG A 218 -9.84 -4.28 -0.61
CA ARG A 218 -8.37 -4.27 -0.57
C ARG A 218 -7.73 -5.61 -0.90
N PHE A 219 -8.43 -6.70 -0.62
CA PHE A 219 -7.96 -8.03 -0.98
C PHE A 219 -7.86 -8.19 -2.49
N TYR A 220 -8.93 -7.84 -3.19
CA TYR A 220 -9.02 -8.02 -4.64
C TYR A 220 -8.19 -7.00 -5.44
N CYS A 221 -7.91 -5.83 -4.89
CA CYS A 221 -7.06 -4.84 -5.58
C CYS A 221 -5.57 -5.24 -5.59
N LYS A 222 -5.16 -6.15 -4.73
CA LYS A 222 -3.75 -6.59 -4.57
C LYS A 222 -3.46 -7.95 -5.20
N THR A 223 -4.49 -8.70 -5.54
CA THR A 223 -4.43 -9.99 -6.22
C THR A 223 -4.72 -9.83 -7.68
#